data_9fa588471db995b8f39411f763155a89
#
_entry.id   9fa588471db995b8f39411f763155a89
#
_cell.length_a   1.000
_cell.length_b   1.000
_cell.length_c   1.000
_cell.angle_alpha   90.00
_cell.angle_beta   90.00
_cell.angle_gamma   90.00
#
_symmetry.space_group_name_H-M   'P 1'
#
loop_
_entity.id
_entity.type
_entity.pdbx_description
1 polymer ?
#
loop_
_entity_poly.entity_id
_entity_poly.type
_entity_poly.pdbx_seq_one_letter_code
_entity_poly.pdbx_strand_id
1 'polypeptide(L)'
;GSEMCIRDSLNPNTKFVDNQIIRVIANSDAVNDYAAARKLNWTRYPELIRTLYTQLTESDYFKDYMARPERSFADDRKLLEDFFKELQSCEPLDNVLEEMSILWSDDLPYIVMMILRSLSNLRPTHTELKVPAKFKSDEDPQFVRTLFEKSLVNYDSYQDYIEKFTSNWDVERIVFMDNLIIGTAMAELTSFPSIPVKVTLDEYIEISKYYS
;
A
#
# COMPACT_ATOMS: atom_id res chain seq x y z
N GLY A 1 41.10 -16.74 -4.65
CA GLY A 1 40.12 -15.96 -3.90
C GLY A 1 40.61 -15.54 -2.58
N SER A 2 40.84 -14.58 -2.32
CA SER A 2 41.60 -14.27 -1.49
C SER A 2 41.74 -13.00 -0.71
N GLU A 3 42.65 -12.16 -0.89
CA GLU A 3 42.90 -10.97 -0.07
C GLU A 3 41.77 -9.92 -0.13
N MET A 4 41.01 -9.87 -1.21
CA MET A 4 39.87 -8.93 -1.35
C MET A 4 38.70 -9.33 -0.44
N CYS A 5 38.38 -10.62 -0.35
CA CYS A 5 37.35 -11.11 0.57
C CYS A 5 37.73 -10.93 2.06
N ILE A 6 39.01 -11.02 2.38
CA ILE A 6 39.49 -10.85 3.76
C ILE A 6 39.46 -9.35 4.15
N ARG A 7 39.79 -8.45 3.22
CA ARG A 7 39.69 -6.99 3.44
C ARG A 7 38.27 -6.55 3.61
N ASP A 8 37.33 -7.07 2.82
CA ASP A 8 35.89 -6.78 2.97
C ASP A 8 35.32 -7.28 4.31
N SER A 9 35.83 -8.41 4.81
CA SER A 9 35.41 -8.92 6.12
C SER A 9 35.99 -8.14 7.32
N LEU A 10 37.13 -7.45 7.13
CA LEU A 10 37.78 -6.65 8.17
C LEU A 10 37.28 -5.19 8.22
N ASN A 11 36.72 -4.68 7.10
CA ASN A 11 36.12 -3.35 6.99
C ASN A 11 34.85 -3.42 6.14
N PRO A 12 33.75 -3.97 6.65
CA PRO A 12 32.51 -4.08 5.88
C PRO A 12 31.98 -2.69 5.52
N ASN A 13 31.49 -2.56 4.29
CA ASN A 13 30.81 -1.34 3.88
C ASN A 13 29.43 -1.26 4.59
N THR A 14 29.36 -0.48 5.66
CA THR A 14 28.15 -0.33 6.49
C THR A 14 27.19 0.75 5.97
N LYS A 15 27.46 1.33 4.80
CA LYS A 15 26.70 2.48 4.27
C LYS A 15 25.18 2.28 4.27
N PHE A 16 24.72 1.11 3.85
CA PHE A 16 23.29 0.77 3.87
C PHE A 16 22.73 0.65 5.29
N VAL A 17 23.42 -0.04 6.18
CA VAL A 17 23.02 -0.20 7.60
C VAL A 17 22.97 1.15 8.32
N ASP A 18 23.84 2.05 7.91
CA ASP A 18 23.94 3.40 8.49
C ASP A 18 23.03 4.43 7.78
N ASN A 19 22.20 4.02 6.82
CA ASN A 19 21.29 4.91 6.11
C ASN A 19 20.43 5.72 7.08
N GLN A 20 20.45 7.05 6.93
CA GLN A 20 19.79 7.96 7.86
C GLN A 20 18.27 7.83 7.82
N ILE A 21 17.71 7.55 6.65
CA ILE A 21 16.25 7.38 6.49
C ILE A 21 15.78 6.09 7.17
N ILE A 22 16.51 4.99 7.02
CA ILE A 22 16.21 3.73 7.71
C ILE A 22 16.21 3.96 9.21
N ARG A 23 17.21 4.71 9.74
CA ARG A 23 17.26 5.06 11.18
C ARG A 23 16.06 5.89 11.62
N VAL A 24 15.64 6.89 10.84
CA VAL A 24 14.45 7.70 11.15
C VAL A 24 13.20 6.82 11.20
N ILE A 25 13.02 5.90 10.25
CA ILE A 25 11.88 4.99 10.23
C ILE A 25 11.92 4.02 11.42
N ALA A 26 13.09 3.40 11.65
CA ALA A 26 13.28 2.41 12.72
C ALA A 26 13.08 3.00 14.13
N ASN A 27 13.40 4.28 14.31
CA ASN A 27 13.25 4.98 15.58
C ASN A 27 11.94 5.76 15.72
N SER A 28 11.04 5.67 14.74
CA SER A 28 9.76 6.38 14.79
C SER A 28 8.81 5.69 15.77
N ASP A 29 8.50 6.35 16.88
CA ASP A 29 7.55 5.85 17.89
C ASP A 29 6.18 5.59 17.28
N ALA A 30 5.69 6.47 16.41
CA ALA A 30 4.41 6.31 15.73
C ALA A 30 4.33 5.01 14.90
N VAL A 31 5.42 4.61 14.24
CA VAL A 31 5.49 3.37 13.46
C VAL A 31 5.59 2.16 14.39
N ASN A 32 6.46 2.25 15.40
CA ASN A 32 6.72 1.16 16.33
C ASN A 32 5.50 0.85 17.21
N ASP A 33 4.84 1.86 17.75
CA ASP A 33 3.63 1.70 18.57
C ASP A 33 2.48 1.11 17.77
N TYR A 34 2.30 1.58 16.53
CA TYR A 34 1.28 1.04 15.63
C TYR A 34 1.52 -0.45 15.34
N ALA A 35 2.76 -0.81 15.00
CA ALA A 35 3.15 -2.18 14.70
C ALA A 35 3.00 -3.08 15.93
N ALA A 36 3.43 -2.62 17.11
CA ALA A 36 3.33 -3.34 18.37
C ALA A 36 1.87 -3.58 18.78
N ALA A 37 1.02 -2.55 18.73
CA ALA A 37 -0.39 -2.64 19.09
C ALA A 37 -1.16 -3.66 18.23
N ARG A 38 -0.75 -3.86 16.97
CA ARG A 38 -1.36 -4.80 16.02
C ARG A 38 -0.58 -6.09 15.83
N LYS A 39 0.52 -6.26 16.56
CA LYS A 39 1.43 -7.43 16.45
C LYS A 39 1.92 -7.65 15.03
N LEU A 40 2.16 -6.57 14.28
CA LEU A 40 2.65 -6.62 12.92
C LEU A 40 4.17 -6.83 12.94
N ASN A 41 4.64 -7.84 12.22
CA ASN A 41 6.07 -8.05 11.98
C ASN A 41 6.27 -8.93 10.75
N TRP A 42 7.42 -8.76 10.10
CA TRP A 42 7.80 -9.50 8.90
C TRP A 42 8.50 -10.84 9.21
N THR A 43 8.71 -11.18 10.48
CA THR A 43 9.40 -12.43 10.85
C THR A 43 8.63 -13.69 10.46
N ARG A 44 7.34 -13.55 10.15
CA ARG A 44 6.49 -14.64 9.64
C ARG A 44 6.73 -14.93 8.15
N TYR A 45 7.40 -14.03 7.43
CA TYR A 45 7.62 -14.11 5.99
C TYR A 45 9.13 -14.03 5.65
N PRO A 46 9.96 -14.94 6.20
CA PRO A 46 11.41 -14.85 6.05
C PRO A 46 11.86 -15.02 4.60
N GLU A 47 11.14 -15.82 3.81
CA GLU A 47 11.47 -16.02 2.39
C GLU A 47 11.19 -14.76 1.56
N LEU A 48 10.07 -14.08 1.83
CA LEU A 48 9.78 -12.79 1.19
C LEU A 48 10.89 -11.78 1.49
N ILE A 49 11.25 -11.63 2.77
CA ILE A 49 12.31 -10.67 3.17
C ILE A 49 13.64 -11.02 2.50
N ARG A 50 13.99 -12.31 2.39
CA ARG A 50 15.20 -12.75 1.68
C ARG A 50 15.13 -12.39 0.19
N THR A 51 13.99 -12.64 -0.46
CA THR A 51 13.76 -12.31 -1.87
C THR A 51 13.91 -10.81 -2.11
N LEU A 52 13.21 -9.98 -1.34
CA LEU A 52 13.27 -8.52 -1.45
C LEU A 52 14.69 -7.98 -1.19
N TYR A 53 15.41 -8.56 -0.21
CA TYR A 53 16.78 -8.17 0.07
C TYR A 53 17.73 -8.54 -1.08
N THR A 54 17.54 -9.72 -1.68
CA THR A 54 18.32 -10.15 -2.85
C THR A 54 18.06 -9.22 -4.03
N GLN A 55 16.80 -8.93 -4.35
CA GLN A 55 16.44 -7.99 -5.41
C GLN A 55 17.07 -6.61 -5.18
N LEU A 56 16.97 -6.08 -3.96
CA LEU A 56 17.60 -4.82 -3.60
C LEU A 56 19.12 -4.85 -3.86
N THR A 57 19.82 -5.86 -3.34
CA THR A 57 21.30 -5.93 -3.42
C THR A 57 21.81 -6.19 -4.84
N GLU A 58 20.98 -6.78 -5.70
CA GLU A 58 21.30 -7.02 -7.11
C GLU A 58 20.95 -5.84 -8.02
N SER A 59 20.14 -4.89 -7.54
CA SER A 59 19.74 -3.71 -8.30
C SER A 59 20.92 -2.78 -8.62
N ASP A 60 20.89 -2.13 -9.78
CA ASP A 60 21.94 -1.21 -10.18
C ASP A 60 21.99 0.03 -9.28
N TYR A 61 20.82 0.55 -8.88
CA TYR A 61 20.77 1.72 -8.00
C TYR A 61 21.34 1.45 -6.61
N PHE A 62 21.23 0.22 -6.08
CA PHE A 62 21.87 -0.18 -4.83
C PHE A 62 23.38 -0.28 -4.97
N LYS A 63 23.85 -0.92 -6.05
CA LYS A 63 25.30 -1.03 -6.34
C LYS A 63 25.92 0.36 -6.50
N ASP A 64 25.27 1.24 -7.25
CA ASP A 64 25.69 2.63 -7.42
C ASP A 64 25.73 3.39 -6.09
N TYR A 65 24.68 3.23 -5.26
CA TYR A 65 24.63 3.83 -3.93
C TYR A 65 25.80 3.35 -3.05
N MET A 66 26.07 2.04 -3.03
CA MET A 66 27.16 1.46 -2.23
C MET A 66 28.55 1.85 -2.74
N ALA A 67 28.72 2.04 -4.04
CA ALA A 67 30.00 2.39 -4.67
C ALA A 67 30.40 3.86 -4.46
N ARG A 68 29.45 4.77 -4.23
CA ARG A 68 29.75 6.19 -4.02
C ARG A 68 30.54 6.40 -2.73
N PRO A 69 31.70 7.11 -2.76
CA PRO A 69 32.53 7.33 -1.57
C PRO A 69 31.83 8.27 -0.57
N GLU A 70 31.09 9.25 -1.06
CA GLU A 70 30.37 10.20 -0.24
C GLU A 70 28.99 9.68 0.13
N ARG A 71 28.49 10.21 1.24
CA ARG A 71 27.16 9.89 1.75
C ARG A 71 26.41 11.18 2.00
N SER A 72 25.23 11.29 1.39
CA SER A 72 24.32 12.41 1.63
C SER A 72 22.95 11.90 2.07
N PHE A 73 22.24 12.73 2.80
CA PHE A 73 20.83 12.47 3.13
C PHE A 73 19.95 12.29 1.87
N ALA A 74 20.29 13.00 0.79
CA ALA A 74 19.58 12.87 -0.48
C ALA A 74 19.83 11.51 -1.14
N ASP A 75 21.06 10.98 -1.09
CA ASP A 75 21.36 9.64 -1.60
C ASP A 75 20.69 8.56 -0.76
N ASP A 76 20.71 8.70 0.57
CA ASP A 76 20.04 7.80 1.51
C ASP A 76 18.54 7.72 1.22
N ARG A 77 17.91 8.88 0.97
CA ARG A 77 16.48 8.96 0.62
C ARG A 77 16.20 8.37 -0.76
N LYS A 78 17.01 8.72 -1.75
CA LYS A 78 16.84 8.25 -3.14
C LYS A 78 16.87 6.73 -3.23
N LEU A 79 17.77 6.08 -2.49
CA LEU A 79 17.82 4.62 -2.41
C LEU A 79 16.48 4.01 -1.99
N LEU A 80 15.88 4.54 -0.92
CA LEU A 80 14.59 4.02 -0.45
C LEU A 80 13.42 4.38 -1.38
N GLU A 81 13.45 5.58 -1.98
CA GLU A 81 12.45 5.94 -2.97
C GLU A 81 12.46 4.98 -4.16
N ASP A 82 13.64 4.60 -4.66
CA ASP A 82 13.76 3.67 -5.78
C ASP A 82 13.33 2.25 -5.37
N PHE A 83 13.72 1.80 -4.18
CA PHE A 83 13.28 0.52 -3.64
C PHE A 83 11.75 0.45 -3.51
N PHE A 84 11.11 1.44 -2.89
CA PHE A 84 9.64 1.43 -2.76
C PHE A 84 8.92 1.54 -4.10
N LYS A 85 9.50 2.20 -5.11
CA LYS A 85 8.92 2.20 -6.46
C LYS A 85 8.90 0.81 -7.08
N GLU A 86 9.95 0.02 -6.88
CA GLU A 86 9.98 -1.37 -7.37
C GLU A 86 8.93 -2.25 -6.71
N LEU A 87 8.60 -1.98 -5.44
CA LEU A 87 7.59 -2.74 -4.73
C LEU A 87 6.17 -2.61 -5.32
N GLN A 88 5.89 -1.58 -6.12
CA GLN A 88 4.58 -1.42 -6.79
C GLN A 88 4.24 -2.55 -7.77
N SER A 89 5.24 -3.25 -8.28
CA SER A 89 5.09 -4.35 -9.23
C SER A 89 5.82 -5.61 -8.76
N CYS A 90 5.92 -5.80 -7.46
CA CYS A 90 6.62 -6.92 -6.85
C CYS A 90 5.67 -8.08 -6.59
N GLU A 91 5.53 -8.99 -7.56
CA GLU A 91 4.66 -10.17 -7.48
C GLU A 91 4.82 -10.99 -6.17
N PRO A 92 6.05 -11.26 -5.65
CA PRO A 92 6.19 -11.95 -4.37
C PRO A 92 5.59 -11.21 -3.18
N LEU A 93 5.61 -9.87 -3.20
CA LEU A 93 4.99 -9.05 -2.15
C LEU A 93 3.48 -9.04 -2.30
N ASP A 94 2.96 -8.86 -3.53
CA ASP A 94 1.53 -8.87 -3.83
C ASP A 94 0.90 -10.18 -3.34
N ASN A 95 1.46 -11.33 -3.71
CA ASN A 95 0.96 -12.64 -3.31
C ASN A 95 0.84 -12.77 -1.77
N VAL A 96 1.85 -12.33 -1.02
CA VAL A 96 1.82 -12.38 0.45
C VAL A 96 0.78 -11.40 1.01
N LEU A 97 0.63 -10.22 0.44
CA LEU A 97 -0.34 -9.23 0.91
C LEU A 97 -1.78 -9.69 0.63
N GLU A 98 -2.07 -10.24 -0.53
CA GLU A 98 -3.38 -10.80 -0.89
C GLU A 98 -3.75 -11.98 0.02
N GLU A 99 -2.79 -12.86 0.36
CA GLU A 99 -3.01 -13.92 1.35
C GLU A 99 -3.33 -13.38 2.75
N MET A 100 -2.79 -12.21 3.09
CA MET A 100 -3.07 -11.57 4.38
C MET A 100 -4.47 -10.96 4.44
N SER A 101 -4.91 -10.33 3.36
CA SER A 101 -6.24 -9.70 3.27
C SER A 101 -6.56 -9.32 1.82
N ILE A 102 -7.79 -9.58 1.40
CA ILE A 102 -8.35 -9.14 0.12
C ILE A 102 -8.27 -7.61 -0.08
N LEU A 103 -8.17 -6.84 1.00
CA LEU A 103 -8.04 -5.37 0.92
C LEU A 103 -6.73 -4.91 0.28
N TRP A 104 -5.76 -5.81 0.08
CA TRP A 104 -4.49 -5.49 -0.57
C TRP A 104 -4.54 -5.63 -2.11
N SER A 105 -5.63 -6.12 -2.68
CA SER A 105 -5.72 -6.37 -4.12
C SER A 105 -5.53 -5.10 -5.00
N ASP A 106 -5.82 -3.91 -4.46
CA ASP A 106 -5.65 -2.63 -5.16
C ASP A 106 -4.90 -1.56 -4.35
N ASP A 107 -4.66 -1.81 -3.06
CA ASP A 107 -4.12 -0.80 -2.14
C ASP A 107 -2.60 -0.57 -2.27
N LEU A 108 -1.82 -1.56 -2.73
CA LEU A 108 -0.36 -1.47 -2.73
C LEU A 108 0.19 -0.27 -3.50
N PRO A 109 -0.25 0.06 -4.72
CA PRO A 109 0.24 1.23 -5.43
C PRO A 109 -0.05 2.54 -4.68
N TYR A 110 -1.24 2.66 -4.09
CA TYR A 110 -1.62 3.82 -3.29
C TYR A 110 -0.75 3.97 -2.03
N ILE A 111 -0.54 2.88 -1.30
CA ILE A 111 0.30 2.87 -0.09
C ILE A 111 1.75 3.23 -0.44
N VAL A 112 2.31 2.69 -1.52
CA VAL A 112 3.66 3.05 -1.98
C VAL A 112 3.73 4.54 -2.32
N MET A 113 2.74 5.11 -2.99
CA MET A 113 2.68 6.55 -3.26
C MET A 113 2.69 7.36 -1.96
N MET A 114 1.95 6.94 -0.93
CA MET A 114 1.92 7.60 0.37
C MET A 114 3.27 7.49 1.10
N ILE A 115 3.96 6.35 1.00
CA ILE A 115 5.31 6.17 1.53
C ILE A 115 6.28 7.12 0.81
N LEU A 116 6.29 7.15 -0.51
CA LEU A 116 7.14 8.03 -1.30
C LEU A 116 6.93 9.51 -0.95
N ARG A 117 5.67 9.91 -0.76
CA ARG A 117 5.33 11.27 -0.30
C ARG A 117 5.89 11.56 1.10
N SER A 118 5.81 10.58 2.00
CA SER A 118 6.37 10.71 3.36
C SER A 118 7.89 10.83 3.32
N LEU A 119 8.58 10.01 2.51
CA LEU A 119 10.03 10.08 2.32
C LEU A 119 10.46 11.43 1.72
N SER A 120 9.74 11.93 0.70
CA SER A 120 10.06 13.20 0.05
C SER A 120 9.94 14.42 1.00
N ASN A 121 9.12 14.31 2.03
CA ASN A 121 8.94 15.34 3.06
C ASN A 121 9.99 15.29 4.17
N LEU A 122 10.77 14.21 4.28
CA LEU A 122 11.82 14.11 5.28
C LEU A 122 12.94 15.13 5.03
N ARG A 123 13.47 15.64 6.12
CA ARG A 123 14.60 16.57 6.17
C ARG A 123 15.68 16.01 7.11
N PRO A 124 16.96 16.40 6.95
CA PRO A 124 18.05 15.92 7.84
C PRO A 124 17.84 16.21 9.32
N THR A 125 16.98 17.16 9.65
CA THR A 125 16.65 17.55 11.02
C THR A 125 15.52 16.73 11.64
N HIS A 126 14.83 15.90 10.84
CA HIS A 126 13.74 15.08 11.35
C HIS A 126 14.30 13.82 12.02
N THR A 127 13.84 13.56 13.22
CA THR A 127 14.18 12.36 14.00
C THR A 127 13.10 11.27 13.90
N GLU A 128 11.91 11.64 13.41
CA GLU A 128 10.74 10.76 13.29
C GLU A 128 10.08 10.89 11.93
N LEU A 129 9.48 9.80 11.48
CA LEU A 129 8.64 9.77 10.30
C LEU A 129 7.23 10.26 10.66
N LYS A 130 6.76 11.31 10.00
CA LYS A 130 5.37 11.72 10.12
C LYS A 130 4.49 10.80 9.27
N VAL A 131 3.72 9.94 9.93
CA VAL A 131 2.75 9.08 9.26
C VAL A 131 1.61 9.95 8.72
N PRO A 132 1.24 9.83 7.43
CA PRO A 132 0.10 10.55 6.88
C PRO A 132 -1.21 10.21 7.60
N ALA A 133 -2.11 11.18 7.66
CA ALA A 133 -3.45 10.93 8.18
C ALA A 133 -4.19 9.90 7.32
N LYS A 134 -4.95 9.01 7.96
CA LYS A 134 -5.76 7.99 7.28
C LYS A 134 -6.79 8.61 6.34
N PHE A 135 -7.38 9.71 6.74
CA PHE A 135 -8.40 10.43 5.99
C PHE A 135 -7.85 11.76 5.49
N LYS A 136 -8.28 12.18 4.32
CA LYS A 136 -7.89 13.42 3.70
C LYS A 136 -8.59 14.63 4.33
N SER A 137 -9.84 14.44 4.76
CA SER A 137 -10.66 15.45 5.42
C SER A 137 -11.40 14.86 6.62
N ASP A 138 -11.94 15.72 7.48
CA ASP A 138 -12.78 15.33 8.61
C ASP A 138 -14.15 14.81 8.17
N GLU A 139 -14.53 15.02 6.90
CA GLU A 139 -15.79 14.55 6.31
C GLU A 139 -15.69 13.08 5.85
N ASP A 140 -14.49 12.60 5.51
CA ASP A 140 -14.29 11.25 4.98
C ASP A 140 -14.78 10.13 5.93
N PRO A 141 -14.55 10.19 7.25
CA PRO A 141 -15.10 9.19 8.18
C PRO A 141 -16.63 9.14 8.16
N GLN A 142 -17.28 10.30 8.02
CA GLN A 142 -18.74 10.39 7.95
C GLN A 142 -19.28 9.84 6.62
N PHE A 143 -18.59 10.13 5.52
CA PHE A 143 -18.90 9.56 4.22
C PHE A 143 -18.87 8.02 4.27
N VAL A 144 -17.76 7.44 4.74
CA VAL A 144 -17.60 5.97 4.85
C VAL A 144 -18.70 5.36 5.71
N ARG A 145 -18.98 5.95 6.88
CA ARG A 145 -20.04 5.46 7.78
C ARG A 145 -21.40 5.51 7.12
N THR A 146 -21.75 6.64 6.52
CA THR A 146 -23.07 6.82 5.87
C THR A 146 -23.24 5.87 4.69
N LEU A 147 -22.20 5.71 3.87
CA LEU A 147 -22.22 4.79 2.74
C LEU A 147 -22.46 3.36 3.21
N PHE A 148 -21.70 2.90 4.21
CA PHE A 148 -21.85 1.57 4.78
C PHE A 148 -23.26 1.33 5.37
N GLU A 149 -23.75 2.27 6.19
CA GLU A 149 -25.09 2.18 6.78
C GLU A 149 -26.19 2.14 5.70
N LYS A 150 -26.08 2.99 4.67
CA LYS A 150 -27.06 3.01 3.56
C LYS A 150 -27.00 1.77 2.69
N SER A 151 -25.84 1.21 2.46
CA SER A 151 -25.69 -0.06 1.74
C SER A 151 -26.36 -1.20 2.49
N LEU A 152 -26.19 -1.27 3.83
CA LEU A 152 -26.83 -2.31 4.65
C LEU A 152 -28.35 -2.16 4.76
N VAL A 153 -28.83 -0.95 5.10
CA VAL A 153 -30.25 -0.71 5.36
C VAL A 153 -31.09 -0.92 4.09
N ASN A 154 -30.55 -0.62 2.92
CA ASN A 154 -31.28 -0.73 1.67
C ASN A 154 -30.88 -1.97 0.85
N TYR A 155 -30.15 -2.91 1.44
CA TYR A 155 -29.59 -4.06 0.73
C TYR A 155 -30.65 -4.82 -0.05
N ASP A 156 -31.75 -5.24 0.59
CA ASP A 156 -32.82 -6.01 -0.06
C ASP A 156 -33.46 -5.23 -1.21
N SER A 157 -33.72 -3.93 -1.02
CA SER A 157 -34.27 -3.08 -2.07
C SER A 157 -33.34 -2.97 -3.28
N TYR A 158 -32.03 -2.90 -3.03
CA TYR A 158 -31.05 -2.86 -4.12
C TYR A 158 -30.97 -4.21 -4.85
N GLN A 159 -31.09 -5.33 -4.14
CA GLN A 159 -31.16 -6.65 -4.77
C GLN A 159 -32.39 -6.78 -5.68
N ASP A 160 -33.56 -6.32 -5.24
CA ASP A 160 -34.76 -6.31 -6.06
C ASP A 160 -34.57 -5.51 -7.37
N TYR A 161 -33.88 -4.37 -7.32
CA TYR A 161 -33.50 -3.60 -8.50
C TYR A 161 -32.51 -4.35 -9.40
N ILE A 162 -31.47 -4.92 -8.84
CA ILE A 162 -30.46 -5.69 -9.58
C ILE A 162 -31.17 -6.81 -10.34
N GLU A 163 -31.97 -7.64 -9.68
CA GLU A 163 -32.70 -8.74 -10.28
C GLU A 163 -33.63 -8.27 -11.43
N LYS A 164 -34.33 -7.16 -11.22
CA LYS A 164 -35.24 -6.59 -12.22
C LYS A 164 -34.50 -6.18 -13.50
N PHE A 165 -33.31 -5.60 -13.40
CA PHE A 165 -32.59 -5.08 -14.55
C PHE A 165 -31.58 -6.07 -15.13
N THR A 166 -31.29 -7.15 -14.42
CA THR A 166 -30.41 -8.25 -14.86
C THR A 166 -31.18 -9.49 -15.29
N SER A 167 -32.47 -9.38 -15.47
CA SER A 167 -33.38 -10.51 -15.86
C SER A 167 -32.94 -11.26 -17.12
N ASN A 168 -32.13 -10.65 -17.98
CA ASN A 168 -31.52 -11.25 -19.16
C ASN A 168 -30.11 -11.83 -18.90
N TRP A 169 -29.61 -11.69 -17.71
CA TRP A 169 -28.34 -12.27 -17.30
C TRP A 169 -28.62 -13.60 -16.62
N ASP A 170 -27.73 -14.54 -16.82
CA ASP A 170 -27.78 -15.81 -16.11
C ASP A 170 -27.54 -15.50 -14.63
N VAL A 171 -28.58 -15.57 -13.80
CA VAL A 171 -28.53 -15.15 -12.38
C VAL A 171 -27.47 -15.93 -11.59
N GLU A 172 -27.13 -17.15 -12.06
CA GLU A 172 -26.02 -17.94 -11.50
C GLU A 172 -24.62 -17.34 -11.77
N ARG A 173 -24.55 -16.31 -12.64
CA ARG A 173 -23.27 -15.66 -13.02
C ARG A 173 -22.97 -14.37 -12.27
N ILE A 174 -23.93 -13.79 -11.56
CA ILE A 174 -23.66 -12.60 -10.73
C ILE A 174 -23.01 -13.08 -9.43
N VAL A 175 -21.70 -12.92 -9.35
CA VAL A 175 -20.93 -13.28 -8.17
C VAL A 175 -21.33 -12.40 -6.99
N PHE A 176 -21.25 -12.92 -5.77
CA PHE A 176 -21.58 -12.20 -4.54
C PHE A 176 -20.92 -10.81 -4.47
N MET A 177 -19.66 -10.72 -4.91
CA MET A 177 -18.93 -9.45 -4.92
C MET A 177 -19.52 -8.41 -5.88
N ASP A 178 -19.97 -8.84 -7.05
CA ASP A 178 -20.65 -7.93 -8.01
C ASP A 178 -21.89 -7.32 -7.40
N ASN A 179 -22.70 -8.12 -6.71
CA ASN A 179 -23.89 -7.65 -6.00
C ASN A 179 -23.53 -6.63 -4.92
N LEU A 180 -22.44 -6.84 -4.17
CA LEU A 180 -21.98 -5.89 -3.16
C LEU A 180 -21.51 -4.59 -3.80
N ILE A 181 -20.73 -4.66 -4.87
CA ILE A 181 -20.19 -3.50 -5.59
C ILE A 181 -21.35 -2.67 -6.16
N ILE A 182 -22.29 -3.30 -6.88
CA ILE A 182 -23.44 -2.61 -7.47
C ILE A 182 -24.33 -2.02 -6.37
N GLY A 183 -24.63 -2.78 -5.31
CA GLY A 183 -25.46 -2.31 -4.19
C GLY A 183 -24.82 -1.10 -3.47
N THR A 184 -23.51 -1.11 -3.31
CA THR A 184 -22.78 0.02 -2.70
C THR A 184 -22.77 1.23 -3.63
N ALA A 185 -22.60 1.04 -4.94
CA ALA A 185 -22.71 2.11 -5.93
C ALA A 185 -24.13 2.74 -5.91
N MET A 186 -25.19 1.92 -5.81
CA MET A 186 -26.56 2.42 -5.68
C MET A 186 -26.77 3.21 -4.39
N ALA A 187 -26.16 2.79 -3.28
CA ALA A 187 -26.19 3.53 -2.02
C ALA A 187 -25.53 4.90 -2.16
N GLU A 188 -24.40 4.98 -2.84
CA GLU A 188 -23.72 6.25 -3.12
C GLU A 188 -24.59 7.16 -4.00
N LEU A 189 -25.04 6.65 -5.14
CA LEU A 189 -25.90 7.41 -6.07
C LEU A 189 -27.16 7.99 -5.42
N THR A 190 -27.75 7.26 -4.47
CA THR A 190 -28.99 7.67 -3.82
C THR A 190 -28.80 8.55 -2.59
N SER A 191 -27.64 8.45 -1.93
CA SER A 191 -27.40 9.11 -0.64
C SER A 191 -26.46 10.32 -0.74
N PHE A 192 -25.71 10.47 -1.83
CA PHE A 192 -24.72 11.54 -2.00
C PHE A 192 -24.94 12.32 -3.32
N PRO A 193 -26.01 13.12 -3.40
CA PRO A 193 -26.38 13.84 -4.64
C PRO A 193 -25.34 14.88 -5.08
N SER A 194 -24.38 15.24 -4.24
CA SER A 194 -23.25 16.11 -4.58
C SER A 194 -22.18 15.42 -5.40
N ILE A 195 -22.14 14.07 -5.42
CA ILE A 195 -21.21 13.30 -6.23
C ILE A 195 -21.85 13.11 -7.63
N PRO A 196 -21.15 13.54 -8.69
CA PRO A 196 -21.69 13.30 -10.04
C PRO A 196 -21.82 11.81 -10.36
N VAL A 197 -22.95 11.42 -10.93
CA VAL A 197 -23.24 10.01 -11.30
C VAL A 197 -22.09 9.35 -12.07
N LYS A 198 -21.49 10.09 -13.01
CA LYS A 198 -20.38 9.59 -13.79
C LYS A 198 -19.15 9.22 -12.91
N VAL A 199 -18.89 10.01 -11.88
CA VAL A 199 -17.76 9.73 -10.95
C VAL A 199 -18.02 8.44 -10.20
N THR A 200 -19.23 8.29 -9.60
CA THR A 200 -19.60 7.04 -8.94
C THR A 200 -19.45 5.83 -9.87
N LEU A 201 -19.98 5.91 -11.10
CA LEU A 201 -19.89 4.80 -12.04
C LEU A 201 -18.45 4.46 -12.41
N ASP A 202 -17.62 5.46 -12.70
CA ASP A 202 -16.22 5.26 -13.06
C ASP A 202 -15.45 4.58 -11.90
N GLU A 203 -15.64 5.04 -10.65
CA GLU A 203 -14.98 4.48 -9.47
C GLU A 203 -15.39 3.03 -9.19
N TYR A 204 -16.67 2.70 -9.23
CA TYR A 204 -17.11 1.32 -8.98
C TYR A 204 -16.78 0.35 -10.11
N ILE A 205 -16.65 0.83 -11.35
CA ILE A 205 -16.09 0.04 -12.46
C ILE A 205 -14.62 -0.23 -12.23
N GLU A 206 -13.84 0.73 -11.74
CA GLU A 206 -12.44 0.48 -11.39
C GLU A 206 -12.32 -0.54 -10.24
N ILE A 207 -13.11 -0.40 -9.17
CA ILE A 207 -13.16 -1.37 -8.06
C ILE A 207 -13.48 -2.78 -8.57
N SER A 208 -14.43 -2.93 -9.49
CA SER A 208 -14.82 -4.24 -10.01
C SER A 208 -13.67 -4.99 -10.68
N LYS A 209 -12.69 -4.31 -11.25
CA LYS A 209 -11.53 -4.94 -11.90
C LYS A 209 -10.64 -5.72 -10.93
N TYR A 210 -10.70 -5.41 -9.63
CA TYR A 210 -9.88 -6.03 -8.59
C TYR A 210 -10.65 -7.04 -7.74
N TYR A 211 -11.98 -6.90 -7.64
CA TYR A 211 -12.80 -7.66 -6.68
C TYR A 211 -13.89 -8.51 -7.31
N SER A 212 -14.10 -8.42 -8.63
CA SER A 212 -15.10 -9.20 -9.37
C SER A 212 -14.50 -10.39 -10.12
#